data_291918b3a9113e5057c1afd0b95161e3
#
_entry.id   291918b3a9113e5057c1afd0b95161e3
#
_cell.length_a   1.000
_cell.length_b   1.000
_cell.length_c   1.000
_cell.angle_alpha   90.00
_cell.angle_beta   90.00
_cell.angle_gamma   90.00
#
_symmetry.space_group_name_H-M   'P 1'
#
loop_
_entity.id
_entity.type
_entity.pdbx_description
1 polymer ?
#
loop_
_entity_poly.entity_id
_entity_poly.type
_entity_poly.pdbx_seq_one_letter_code
_entity_poly.pdbx_strand_id
1 'polypeptide(L)'
;FYFGPIEVYIDKVWMNYEKIYGNEVFGSRFYTSVYTELFGTGITYEYKNYYTPYLIKSISNPPIVYRESNSILASRNVHSMNFGNEIGHQIDLNRNLFGNMNVAANLSLSHRNQMGDMESISLLDILSMKDEDKMDDYYPFRQVYLEINGWALADRLYYKLGIDHFTEFYAGKNTSAFTIPTHWVWKLSSESSLTIYLETQKKNVQASLNKDEYTD
;
A
#
# COMPACT_ATOMS: atom_id res chain seq x y z
N PHE A 1 16.45 -18.06 -21.39
CA PHE A 1 15.73 -17.38 -20.31
C PHE A 1 16.76 -16.74 -19.40
N TYR A 2 16.81 -15.40 -19.35
CA TYR A 2 17.69 -14.67 -18.45
C TYR A 2 16.93 -14.43 -17.14
N PHE A 3 17.45 -14.99 -16.06
CA PHE A 3 17.04 -14.63 -14.70
C PHE A 3 18.01 -13.54 -14.24
N GLY A 4 17.50 -12.36 -13.97
CA GLY A 4 18.28 -11.29 -13.37
C GLY A 4 18.77 -11.65 -11.96
N PRO A 5 19.64 -10.84 -11.36
CA PRO A 5 20.07 -11.03 -9.99
C PRO A 5 18.85 -10.97 -9.04
N ILE A 6 18.91 -11.76 -8.00
CA ILE A 6 17.96 -11.66 -6.89
C ILE A 6 18.62 -10.82 -5.80
N GLU A 7 17.99 -9.72 -5.42
CA GLU A 7 18.42 -8.88 -4.32
C GLU A 7 17.46 -9.07 -3.15
N VAL A 8 17.99 -9.30 -1.96
CA VAL A 8 17.19 -9.52 -0.75
C VAL A 8 17.67 -8.55 0.33
N TYR A 9 16.73 -7.81 0.89
CA TYR A 9 16.94 -6.99 2.08
C TYR A 9 16.11 -7.53 3.22
N ILE A 10 16.70 -7.64 4.42
CA ILE A 10 16.02 -8.11 5.63
C ILE A 10 16.38 -7.17 6.78
N ASP A 11 15.36 -6.72 7.49
CA ASP A 11 15.49 -5.96 8.74
C ASP A 11 14.67 -6.63 9.84
N LYS A 12 15.29 -6.83 11.00
CA LYS A 12 14.64 -7.44 12.16
C LYS A 12 15.03 -6.72 13.43
N VAL A 13 14.05 -6.24 14.16
CA VAL A 13 14.21 -5.58 15.45
C VAL A 13 13.43 -6.34 16.52
N TRP A 14 14.08 -6.63 17.64
CA TRP A 14 13.43 -7.12 18.84
C TRP A 14 13.43 -6.03 19.91
N MET A 15 12.32 -5.86 20.58
CA MET A 15 12.13 -4.87 21.62
C MET A 15 11.70 -5.55 22.89
N ASN A 16 12.44 -5.28 23.97
CA ASN A 16 12.07 -5.69 25.31
C ASN A 16 11.69 -4.45 26.11
N TYR A 17 10.49 -4.44 26.63
CA TYR A 17 9.99 -3.34 27.47
C TYR A 17 10.13 -3.73 28.93
N GLU A 18 10.80 -2.89 29.70
CA GLU A 18 10.85 -3.05 31.15
C GLU A 18 9.44 -3.03 31.74
N LYS A 19 9.28 -3.80 32.81
CA LYS A 19 8.03 -4.05 33.52
C LYS A 19 7.21 -2.80 33.79
N ILE A 20 6.17 -2.57 33.01
CA ILE A 20 5.07 -1.73 33.46
C ILE A 20 4.07 -2.65 34.14
N TYR A 21 3.84 -2.50 35.44
CA TYR A 21 2.99 -3.35 36.27
C TYR A 21 3.41 -4.85 36.40
N GLY A 22 4.70 -5.14 36.33
CA GLY A 22 5.23 -6.45 36.68
C GLY A 22 5.36 -7.48 35.54
N ASN A 23 4.81 -7.23 34.37
CA ASN A 23 4.91 -8.13 33.21
C ASN A 23 5.93 -7.62 32.20
N GLU A 24 6.80 -8.52 31.72
CA GLU A 24 7.67 -8.25 30.58
C GLU A 24 6.82 -8.28 29.32
N VAL A 25 6.96 -7.27 28.47
CA VAL A 25 6.24 -7.18 27.20
C VAL A 25 7.24 -7.12 26.06
N PHE A 26 7.08 -8.02 25.10
CA PHE A 26 7.97 -8.14 23.95
C PHE A 26 7.31 -7.51 22.71
N GLY A 27 8.11 -6.83 21.92
CA GLY A 27 7.73 -6.36 20.61
C GLY A 27 8.72 -6.86 19.55
N SER A 28 8.28 -6.88 18.32
CA SER A 28 9.16 -7.21 17.19
C SER A 28 8.74 -6.46 15.94
N ARG A 29 9.73 -6.15 15.11
CA ARG A 29 9.51 -5.64 13.76
C ARG A 29 10.30 -6.51 12.80
N PHE A 30 9.66 -6.96 11.76
CA PHE A 30 10.29 -7.69 10.68
C PHE A 30 9.87 -7.07 9.36
N TYR A 31 10.85 -6.75 8.53
CA TYR A 31 10.65 -6.28 7.16
C TYR A 31 11.59 -7.05 6.23
N THR A 32 11.11 -7.40 5.07
CA THR A 32 11.91 -7.95 3.99
C THR A 32 11.45 -7.42 2.65
N SER A 33 12.41 -7.18 1.77
CA SER A 33 12.18 -6.84 0.37
C SER A 33 12.98 -7.77 -0.51
N VAL A 34 12.36 -8.30 -1.55
CA VAL A 34 12.99 -9.15 -2.55
C VAL A 34 12.75 -8.52 -3.91
N TYR A 35 13.85 -8.21 -4.60
CA TYR A 35 13.82 -7.71 -5.97
C TYR A 35 14.41 -8.74 -6.93
N THR A 36 13.80 -8.87 -8.09
CA THR A 36 14.34 -9.63 -9.23
C THR A 36 13.88 -9.05 -10.56
N GLU A 37 14.60 -9.34 -11.61
CA GLU A 37 14.17 -9.05 -12.97
C GLU A 37 13.86 -10.35 -13.71
N LEU A 38 12.65 -10.47 -14.23
CA LEU A 38 12.19 -11.64 -14.96
C LEU A 38 11.57 -11.21 -16.30
N PHE A 39 12.13 -11.70 -17.40
CA PHE A 39 11.66 -11.38 -18.77
C PHE A 39 11.58 -9.87 -19.08
N GLY A 40 12.52 -9.07 -18.56
CA GLY A 40 12.54 -7.61 -18.71
C GLY A 40 11.48 -6.90 -17.86
N THR A 41 10.93 -7.58 -16.85
CA THR A 41 10.03 -7.02 -15.86
C THR A 41 10.73 -7.01 -14.50
N GLY A 42 10.92 -5.83 -13.92
CA GLY A 42 11.33 -5.68 -12.53
C GLY A 42 10.17 -6.07 -11.62
N ILE A 43 10.43 -6.93 -10.66
CA ILE A 43 9.46 -7.44 -9.68
C ILE A 43 10.04 -7.18 -8.30
N THR A 44 9.32 -6.42 -7.49
CA THR A 44 9.64 -6.23 -6.07
C THR A 44 8.52 -6.81 -5.23
N TYR A 45 8.88 -7.64 -4.27
CA TYR A 45 7.97 -8.11 -3.23
C TYR A 45 8.45 -7.61 -1.89
N GLU A 46 7.56 -6.99 -1.12
CA GLU A 46 7.82 -6.49 0.21
C GLU A 46 6.86 -7.12 1.22
N TYR A 47 7.41 -7.46 2.38
CA TYR A 47 6.66 -7.99 3.51
C TYR A 47 7.05 -7.27 4.79
N LYS A 48 6.06 -6.89 5.57
CA LYS A 48 6.25 -6.38 6.93
C LYS A 48 5.42 -7.19 7.92
N ASN A 49 5.95 -7.35 9.11
CA ASN A 49 5.24 -7.91 10.26
C ASN A 49 5.70 -7.15 11.51
N TYR A 50 4.89 -6.20 11.93
CA TYR A 50 5.19 -5.33 13.05
C TYR A 50 4.25 -5.61 14.20
N TYR A 51 4.84 -5.79 15.38
CA TYR A 51 4.15 -5.88 16.65
C TYR A 51 4.88 -5.06 17.70
N THR A 52 4.31 -3.93 18.09
CA THR A 52 4.83 -3.08 19.15
C THR A 52 3.70 -2.73 20.11
N PRO A 53 3.62 -3.42 21.27
CA PRO A 53 2.52 -3.27 22.22
C PRO A 53 2.42 -1.85 22.81
N TYR A 54 3.51 -1.08 22.75
CA TYR A 54 3.54 0.31 23.19
C TYR A 54 4.11 1.21 22.09
N LEU A 55 3.51 2.39 21.92
CA LEU A 55 4.02 3.42 21.03
C LEU A 55 5.37 3.93 21.58
N ILE A 56 6.45 3.42 21.04
CA ILE A 56 7.75 4.04 21.21
C ILE A 56 7.84 5.17 20.19
N LYS A 57 8.23 6.35 20.63
CA LYS A 57 8.71 7.40 19.72
C LYS A 57 10.04 6.91 19.13
N SER A 58 9.96 6.11 18.09
CA SER A 58 11.12 5.68 17.32
C SER A 58 11.62 6.85 16.50
N ILE A 59 12.94 7.02 16.45
CA ILE A 59 13.60 8.06 15.65
C ILE A 59 13.47 7.76 14.14
N SER A 60 13.23 6.51 13.77
CA SER A 60 13.01 6.08 12.39
C SER A 60 11.64 5.41 12.22
N ASN A 61 10.84 5.92 11.30
CA ASN A 61 9.63 5.24 10.89
C ASN A 61 10.03 3.94 10.16
N PRO A 62 9.35 2.82 10.45
CA PRO A 62 9.58 1.59 9.70
C PRO A 62 9.13 1.77 8.23
N PRO A 63 9.67 0.99 7.30
CA PRO A 63 9.21 0.98 5.91
C PRO A 63 7.69 0.79 5.82
N ILE A 64 7.09 1.55 4.94
CA ILE A 64 5.66 1.43 4.59
C ILE A 64 5.52 0.42 3.46
N VAL A 65 4.53 -0.45 3.57
CA VAL A 65 4.21 -1.45 2.54
C VAL A 65 2.84 -1.10 1.98
N TYR A 66 2.79 -0.01 1.25
CA TYR A 66 1.70 0.41 0.37
C TYR A 66 2.24 1.47 -0.60
N ARG A 67 1.59 1.60 -1.77
CA ARG A 67 2.03 2.58 -2.76
C ARG A 67 1.58 3.99 -2.39
N GLU A 68 2.54 4.86 -2.18
CA GLU A 68 2.28 6.29 -2.13
C GLU A 68 2.00 6.82 -3.55
N SER A 69 0.93 7.57 -3.70
CA SER A 69 0.55 8.14 -4.99
C SER A 69 1.03 9.58 -5.12
N ASN A 70 1.58 9.92 -6.28
CA ASN A 70 1.90 11.29 -6.67
C ASN A 70 0.67 12.09 -7.14
N SER A 71 -0.50 11.45 -7.23
CA SER A 71 -1.78 12.06 -7.54
C SER A 71 -2.33 12.81 -6.34
N ILE A 72 -2.86 14.02 -6.54
CA ILE A 72 -3.42 14.85 -5.46
C ILE A 72 -4.61 14.17 -4.81
N LEU A 73 -5.51 13.57 -5.61
CA LEU A 73 -6.71 12.91 -5.08
C LEU A 73 -6.39 11.56 -4.46
N ALA A 74 -5.52 10.77 -5.06
CA ALA A 74 -5.12 9.50 -4.49
C ALA A 74 -4.26 9.66 -3.23
N SER A 75 -3.40 10.69 -3.15
CA SER A 75 -2.62 10.98 -1.94
C SER A 75 -3.45 11.41 -0.73
N ARG A 76 -4.70 11.84 -0.93
CA ARG A 76 -5.66 12.12 0.16
C ARG A 76 -6.27 10.87 0.77
N ASN A 77 -6.05 9.72 0.14
CA ASN A 77 -6.49 8.43 0.61
C ASN A 77 -5.33 7.73 1.32
N VAL A 78 -4.86 8.35 2.39
CA VAL A 78 -3.77 7.79 3.18
C VAL A 78 -4.29 6.59 3.94
N HIS A 79 -3.61 5.45 3.82
CA HIS A 79 -3.84 4.29 4.66
C HIS A 79 -3.64 4.66 6.13
N SER A 80 -4.60 4.30 6.98
CA SER A 80 -4.53 4.51 8.42
C SER A 80 -3.54 3.51 9.05
N MET A 81 -2.25 3.73 8.77
CA MET A 81 -1.19 2.83 9.20
C MET A 81 -1.14 2.67 10.71
N ASN A 82 -1.14 1.45 11.15
CA ASN A 82 -0.78 1.11 12.52
C ASN A 82 0.70 0.69 12.55
N PHE A 83 1.60 1.64 12.73
CA PHE A 83 3.06 1.39 12.79
C PHE A 83 3.47 0.36 13.86
N GLY A 84 2.61 0.14 14.84
CA GLY A 84 2.86 -0.80 15.92
C GLY A 84 2.42 -2.22 15.63
N ASN A 85 1.30 -2.40 14.93
CA ASN A 85 0.61 -3.70 14.90
C ASN A 85 0.04 -3.95 13.51
N GLU A 86 0.90 -4.24 12.53
CA GLU A 86 0.45 -4.44 11.16
C GLU A 86 1.28 -5.50 10.43
N ILE A 87 0.58 -6.35 9.70
CA ILE A 87 1.15 -7.26 8.70
C ILE A 87 0.77 -6.74 7.33
N GLY A 88 1.76 -6.61 6.44
CA GLY A 88 1.54 -6.07 5.10
C GLY A 88 2.37 -6.78 4.04
N HIS A 89 1.80 -6.81 2.85
CA HIS A 89 2.40 -7.38 1.64
C HIS A 89 2.23 -6.40 0.49
N GLN A 90 3.28 -6.22 -0.29
CA GLN A 90 3.26 -5.40 -1.49
C GLN A 90 3.97 -6.11 -2.63
N ILE A 91 3.41 -6.04 -3.81
CA ILE A 91 4.04 -6.50 -5.04
C ILE A 91 4.04 -5.33 -6.02
N ASP A 92 5.23 -4.94 -6.47
CA ASP A 92 5.44 -3.96 -7.51
C ASP A 92 5.97 -4.63 -8.77
N LEU A 93 5.37 -4.31 -9.89
CA LEU A 93 5.80 -4.73 -11.21
C LEU A 93 6.10 -3.48 -12.05
N ASN A 94 7.25 -3.49 -12.72
CA ASN A 94 7.66 -2.41 -13.60
C ASN A 94 8.26 -2.96 -14.88
N ARG A 95 7.78 -2.52 -16.04
CA ARG A 95 8.26 -2.99 -17.32
C ARG A 95 8.29 -1.88 -18.36
N ASN A 96 9.43 -1.76 -19.02
CA ASN A 96 9.54 -0.94 -20.23
C ASN A 96 9.01 -1.72 -21.43
N LEU A 97 8.02 -1.15 -22.11
CA LEU A 97 7.46 -1.67 -23.36
C LEU A 97 7.81 -0.71 -24.50
N PHE A 98 8.17 -1.26 -25.67
CA PHE A 98 8.34 -0.51 -26.94
C PHE A 98 9.03 0.86 -26.77
N GLY A 99 10.30 0.85 -26.38
CA GLY A 99 11.18 2.03 -26.37
C GLY A 99 10.87 3.06 -25.31
N ASN A 100 9.78 3.82 -25.43
CA ASN A 100 9.52 5.00 -24.61
C ASN A 100 8.27 4.86 -23.71
N MET A 101 7.73 3.65 -23.57
CA MET A 101 6.54 3.38 -22.79
C MET A 101 6.88 2.49 -21.59
N ASN A 102 6.47 2.90 -20.41
CA ASN A 102 6.60 2.13 -19.18
C ASN A 102 5.22 1.77 -18.63
N VAL A 103 5.11 0.54 -18.12
CA VAL A 103 3.92 0.05 -17.40
C VAL A 103 4.34 -0.32 -15.99
N ALA A 104 3.60 0.18 -15.01
CA ALA A 104 3.77 -0.15 -13.61
C ALA A 104 2.47 -0.70 -13.03
N ALA A 105 2.57 -1.73 -12.21
CA ALA A 105 1.45 -2.29 -11.44
C ALA A 105 1.86 -2.49 -9.99
N ASN A 106 0.94 -2.25 -9.07
CA ASN A 106 1.15 -2.46 -7.65
C ASN A 106 -0.08 -3.12 -7.03
N LEU A 107 0.17 -4.06 -6.14
CA LEU A 107 -0.82 -4.66 -5.26
C LEU A 107 -0.30 -4.52 -3.82
N SER A 108 -1.04 -3.83 -2.97
CA SER A 108 -0.75 -3.69 -1.54
C SER A 108 -1.89 -4.25 -0.71
N LEU A 109 -1.55 -5.08 0.25
CA LEU A 109 -2.48 -5.72 1.17
C LEU A 109 -1.93 -5.58 2.58
N SER A 110 -2.75 -5.16 3.54
CA SER A 110 -2.36 -5.22 4.94
C SER A 110 -3.54 -5.48 5.86
N HIS A 111 -3.22 -5.89 7.07
CA HIS A 111 -4.17 -6.07 8.14
C HIS A 111 -3.51 -5.86 9.50
N ARG A 112 -4.33 -5.66 10.52
CA ARG A 112 -3.87 -5.54 11.91
C ARG A 112 -3.15 -6.81 12.36
N ASN A 113 -1.98 -6.64 13.00
CA ASN A 113 -1.30 -7.72 13.70
C ASN A 113 -1.82 -7.79 15.13
N GLN A 114 -2.56 -8.83 15.46
CA GLN A 114 -2.99 -9.07 16.83
C GLN A 114 -2.10 -10.16 17.44
N MET A 115 -1.45 -9.85 18.55
CA MET A 115 -0.68 -10.86 19.29
C MET A 115 -1.62 -11.70 20.14
N GLY A 116 -1.53 -13.00 20.01
CA GLY A 116 -2.31 -13.97 20.74
C GLY A 116 -2.96 -14.97 19.81
N ASP A 117 -3.98 -15.63 20.25
CA ASP A 117 -4.64 -16.79 19.65
C ASP A 117 -5.36 -16.56 18.31
N MET A 118 -4.97 -15.54 17.55
CA MET A 118 -5.58 -15.30 16.25
C MET A 118 -5.01 -16.23 15.20
N GLU A 119 -5.91 -16.91 14.51
CA GLU A 119 -5.59 -17.67 13.31
C GLU A 119 -4.84 -16.79 12.31
N SER A 120 -3.76 -17.32 11.76
CA SER A 120 -3.05 -16.65 10.67
C SER A 120 -3.98 -16.52 9.47
N ILE A 121 -4.29 -15.29 9.09
CA ILE A 121 -5.11 -15.04 7.91
C ILE A 121 -4.24 -15.18 6.67
N SER A 122 -4.74 -15.93 5.68
CA SER A 122 -4.08 -16.01 4.39
C SER A 122 -4.28 -14.73 3.56
N LEU A 123 -3.39 -14.47 2.60
CA LEU A 123 -3.56 -13.37 1.63
C LEU A 123 -4.90 -13.45 0.88
N LEU A 124 -5.38 -14.65 0.60
CA LEU A 124 -6.65 -14.87 -0.08
C LEU A 124 -7.84 -14.48 0.81
N ASP A 125 -7.73 -14.72 2.12
CA ASP A 125 -8.75 -14.30 3.08
C ASP A 125 -8.83 -12.78 3.17
N ILE A 126 -7.68 -12.07 3.17
CA ILE A 126 -7.65 -10.60 3.13
C ILE A 126 -8.33 -10.08 1.85
N LEU A 127 -8.06 -10.71 0.71
CA LEU A 127 -8.65 -10.31 -0.58
C LEU A 127 -10.16 -10.54 -0.64
N SER A 128 -10.67 -11.58 0.00
CA SER A 128 -12.07 -12.01 -0.08
C SER A 128 -12.92 -11.62 1.13
N MET A 129 -12.33 -11.06 2.17
CA MET A 129 -13.02 -10.73 3.43
C MET A 129 -14.17 -9.75 3.19
N LYS A 130 -15.37 -10.15 3.60
CA LYS A 130 -16.61 -9.37 3.50
C LYS A 130 -17.40 -9.35 4.80
N ASP A 131 -17.05 -10.21 5.74
CA ASP A 131 -17.67 -10.32 7.05
C ASP A 131 -17.27 -9.09 7.89
N GLU A 132 -18.26 -8.30 8.30
CA GLU A 132 -18.04 -7.03 9.04
C GLU A 132 -17.38 -7.28 10.40
N ASP A 133 -17.75 -8.35 11.10
CA ASP A 133 -17.15 -8.67 12.40
C ASP A 133 -15.65 -8.99 12.24
N LYS A 134 -15.30 -9.77 11.22
CA LYS A 134 -13.89 -10.04 10.89
C LYS A 134 -13.15 -8.80 10.40
N MET A 135 -13.82 -7.91 9.67
CA MET A 135 -13.22 -6.65 9.23
C MET A 135 -12.87 -5.75 10.42
N ASP A 136 -13.68 -5.71 11.46
CA ASP A 136 -13.42 -4.91 12.65
C ASP A 136 -12.28 -5.47 13.50
N ASP A 137 -12.07 -6.77 13.46
CA ASP A 137 -10.95 -7.42 14.13
C ASP A 137 -9.63 -7.17 13.40
N TYR A 138 -9.62 -7.26 12.08
CA TYR A 138 -8.39 -7.30 11.28
C TYR A 138 -8.03 -5.99 10.57
N TYR A 139 -8.94 -5.04 10.44
CA TYR A 139 -8.73 -3.77 9.74
C TYR A 139 -8.07 -3.95 8.36
N PRO A 140 -8.70 -4.69 7.44
CA PRO A 140 -8.09 -4.99 6.16
C PRO A 140 -7.94 -3.74 5.29
N PHE A 141 -6.77 -3.62 4.69
CA PHE A 141 -6.46 -2.64 3.64
C PHE A 141 -6.09 -3.36 2.36
N ARG A 142 -6.56 -2.86 1.22
CA ARG A 142 -6.27 -3.37 -0.12
C ARG A 142 -6.14 -2.21 -1.08
N GLN A 143 -5.08 -2.22 -1.87
CA GLN A 143 -4.87 -1.25 -2.93
C GLN A 143 -4.38 -1.95 -4.19
N VAL A 144 -4.96 -1.60 -5.33
CA VAL A 144 -4.49 -1.99 -6.66
C VAL A 144 -4.22 -0.72 -7.45
N TYR A 145 -3.03 -0.63 -8.00
CA TYR A 145 -2.62 0.48 -8.84
C TYR A 145 -2.08 -0.04 -10.17
N LEU A 146 -2.49 0.61 -11.25
CA LEU A 146 -1.98 0.40 -12.60
C LEU A 146 -1.62 1.74 -13.21
N GLU A 147 -0.49 1.80 -13.91
CA GLU A 147 -0.02 3.02 -14.57
C GLU A 147 0.63 2.68 -15.91
N ILE A 148 0.37 3.49 -16.88
CA ILE A 148 1.11 3.55 -18.13
C ILE A 148 1.63 4.97 -18.33
N ASN A 149 2.90 5.12 -18.62
CA ASN A 149 3.50 6.41 -18.93
C ASN A 149 4.51 6.29 -20.06
N GLY A 150 4.78 7.40 -20.72
CA GLY A 150 5.74 7.42 -21.82
C GLY A 150 5.80 8.71 -22.59
N TRP A 151 6.58 8.68 -23.66
CA TRP A 151 6.72 9.80 -24.58
C TRP A 151 6.14 9.43 -25.96
N ALA A 152 5.43 10.37 -26.55
CA ALA A 152 4.84 10.26 -27.88
C ALA A 152 5.20 11.48 -28.75
N LEU A 153 4.83 11.45 -30.02
CA LEU A 153 5.02 12.55 -30.97
C LEU A 153 6.50 13.02 -31.05
N ALA A 154 7.42 12.07 -31.22
CA ALA A 154 8.87 12.34 -31.25
C ALA A 154 9.33 13.11 -29.99
N ASP A 155 8.97 12.59 -28.82
CA ASP A 155 9.33 13.09 -27.48
C ASP A 155 8.81 14.51 -27.17
N ARG A 156 7.75 14.93 -27.86
CA ARG A 156 7.08 16.21 -27.59
C ARG A 156 5.95 16.11 -26.59
N LEU A 157 5.35 14.91 -26.44
CA LEU A 157 4.23 14.68 -25.52
C LEU A 157 4.59 13.60 -24.53
N TYR A 158 4.78 13.98 -23.27
CA TYR A 158 4.75 13.02 -22.16
C TYR A 158 3.32 12.78 -21.73
N TYR A 159 3.00 11.51 -21.48
CA TYR A 159 1.71 11.11 -20.92
C TYR A 159 1.89 10.16 -19.77
N LYS A 160 0.98 10.24 -18.81
CA LYS A 160 0.85 9.31 -17.69
C LYS A 160 -0.63 9.12 -17.43
N LEU A 161 -1.07 7.87 -17.45
CA LEU A 161 -2.44 7.46 -17.18
C LEU A 161 -2.40 6.40 -16.08
N GLY A 162 -3.20 6.56 -15.05
CA GLY A 162 -3.24 5.63 -13.93
C GLY A 162 -4.66 5.25 -13.55
N ILE A 163 -4.76 4.14 -12.85
CA ILE A 163 -5.96 3.68 -12.14
C ILE A 163 -5.51 3.29 -10.75
N ASP A 164 -6.15 3.84 -9.74
CA ASP A 164 -5.96 3.51 -8.32
C ASP A 164 -7.30 3.12 -7.71
N HIS A 165 -7.33 1.95 -7.11
CA HIS A 165 -8.48 1.48 -6.35
C HIS A 165 -8.03 0.97 -5.01
N PHE A 166 -8.54 1.57 -3.92
CA PHE A 166 -8.31 1.05 -2.59
C PHE A 166 -9.60 0.81 -1.83
N THR A 167 -9.53 -0.11 -0.89
CA THR A 167 -10.54 -0.36 0.14
C THR A 167 -9.85 -0.47 1.49
N GLU A 168 -10.41 0.15 2.50
CA GLU A 168 -9.92 0.11 3.87
C GLU A 168 -11.09 0.02 4.84
N PHE A 169 -10.98 -0.88 5.78
CA PHE A 169 -11.85 -0.91 6.95
C PHE A 169 -11.05 -0.47 8.17
N TYR A 170 -11.47 0.60 8.81
CA TYR A 170 -10.82 1.12 10.00
C TYR A 170 -11.81 1.80 10.94
N ALA A 171 -11.77 1.45 12.23
CA ALA A 171 -12.62 2.03 13.29
C ALA A 171 -14.11 2.06 12.91
N GLY A 172 -14.66 0.93 12.48
CA GLY A 172 -16.08 0.79 12.12
C GLY A 172 -16.48 1.52 10.83
N LYS A 173 -15.51 1.93 9.99
CA LYS A 173 -15.78 2.60 8.72
C LYS A 173 -15.18 1.83 7.56
N ASN A 174 -16.00 1.48 6.59
CA ASN A 174 -15.57 0.93 5.32
C ASN A 174 -15.42 2.07 4.30
N THR A 175 -14.19 2.31 3.86
CA THR A 175 -13.87 3.35 2.88
C THR A 175 -13.39 2.69 1.61
N SER A 176 -13.93 3.10 0.47
CA SER A 176 -13.41 2.72 -0.84
C SER A 176 -13.26 3.94 -1.73
N ALA A 177 -12.21 3.98 -2.54
CA ALA A 177 -12.07 5.00 -3.57
C ALA A 177 -11.51 4.42 -4.85
N PHE A 178 -12.00 4.93 -5.96
CA PHE A 178 -11.52 4.66 -7.29
C PHE A 178 -11.09 5.99 -7.92
N THR A 179 -9.81 6.09 -8.31
CA THR A 179 -9.19 7.31 -8.81
C THR A 179 -8.57 7.05 -10.17
N ILE A 180 -8.75 7.98 -11.11
CA ILE A 180 -8.08 7.97 -12.42
C ILE A 180 -7.23 9.23 -12.49
N PRO A 181 -5.93 9.17 -12.13
CA PRO A 181 -5.00 10.26 -12.31
C PRO A 181 -4.45 10.27 -13.73
N THR A 182 -4.37 11.46 -14.33
CA THR A 182 -3.72 11.67 -15.62
C THR A 182 -2.80 12.88 -15.56
N HIS A 183 -1.66 12.78 -16.26
CA HIS A 183 -0.68 13.85 -16.33
C HIS A 183 -0.14 13.93 -17.75
N TRP A 184 -0.15 15.12 -18.32
CA TRP A 184 0.27 15.41 -19.69
C TRP A 184 1.26 16.55 -19.68
N VAL A 185 2.37 16.40 -20.39
CA VAL A 185 3.34 17.49 -20.60
C VAL A 185 3.59 17.64 -22.08
N TRP A 186 3.19 18.76 -22.64
CA TRP A 186 3.41 19.09 -24.04
C TRP A 186 4.55 20.09 -24.18
N LYS A 187 5.63 19.71 -24.82
CA LYS A 187 6.74 20.60 -25.18
C LYS A 187 6.33 21.45 -26.37
N LEU A 188 6.12 22.74 -26.15
CA LEU A 188 5.76 23.71 -27.18
C LEU A 188 6.99 24.20 -27.91
N SER A 189 8.11 24.41 -27.21
CA SER A 189 9.41 24.80 -27.74
C SER A 189 10.53 24.17 -26.89
N SER A 190 11.81 24.51 -27.17
CA SER A 190 12.94 24.12 -26.32
C SER A 190 12.89 24.71 -24.91
N GLU A 191 12.18 25.82 -24.71
CA GLU A 191 12.14 26.59 -23.46
C GLU A 191 10.76 26.63 -22.80
N SER A 192 9.72 26.13 -23.48
CA SER A 192 8.36 26.21 -22.98
C SER A 192 7.61 24.88 -23.07
N SER A 193 6.80 24.58 -22.05
CA SER A 193 5.92 23.43 -22.02
C SER A 193 4.58 23.75 -21.37
N LEU A 194 3.55 23.03 -21.76
CA LEU A 194 2.23 23.04 -21.13
C LEU A 194 2.06 21.75 -20.34
N THR A 195 1.80 21.87 -19.04
CA THR A 195 1.52 20.73 -18.17
C THR A 195 0.06 20.74 -17.75
N ILE A 196 -0.59 19.59 -17.87
CA ILE A 196 -2.01 19.40 -17.52
C ILE A 196 -2.11 18.19 -16.58
N TYR A 197 -2.76 18.41 -15.45
CA TYR A 197 -3.15 17.35 -14.51
C TYR A 197 -4.68 17.26 -14.50
N LEU A 198 -5.22 16.07 -14.76
CA LEU A 198 -6.64 15.80 -14.65
C LEU A 198 -6.82 14.57 -13.79
N GLU A 199 -7.64 14.69 -12.78
CA GLU A 199 -7.90 13.60 -11.84
C GLU A 199 -9.40 13.51 -11.56
N THR A 200 -9.92 12.30 -11.58
CA THR A 200 -11.30 12.01 -11.17
C THR A 200 -11.29 10.95 -10.08
N GLN A 201 -12.14 11.12 -9.07
CA GLN A 201 -12.26 10.18 -7.96
C GLN A 201 -13.72 9.96 -7.59
N LYS A 202 -14.07 8.68 -7.40
CA LYS A 202 -15.30 8.27 -6.72
C LYS A 202 -14.92 7.68 -5.38
N LYS A 203 -15.38 8.29 -4.29
CA LYS A 203 -15.13 7.81 -2.93
C LYS A 203 -16.45 7.47 -2.25
N ASN A 204 -16.50 6.30 -1.62
CA ASN A 204 -17.61 5.85 -0.79
C ASN A 204 -17.09 5.64 0.64
N VAL A 205 -17.87 6.09 1.62
CA VAL A 205 -17.61 5.87 3.04
C VAL A 205 -18.91 5.35 3.66
N GLN A 206 -18.84 4.15 4.18
CA GLN A 206 -19.95 3.52 4.89
C GLN A 206 -19.55 3.34 6.35
N ALA A 207 -20.28 3.93 7.27
CA ALA A 207 -20.15 3.60 8.70
C ALA A 207 -20.81 2.25 8.93
N SER A 208 -20.12 1.32 9.58
CA SER A 208 -20.77 0.16 10.18
C SER A 208 -21.71 0.69 11.25
N LEU A 209 -23.00 0.49 11.06
CA LEU A 209 -23.98 0.75 12.11
C LEU A 209 -23.81 -0.38 13.13
N ASN A 210 -22.99 -0.16 14.15
CA ASN A 210 -23.10 -0.95 15.36
C ASN A 210 -24.57 -0.86 15.78
N LYS A 211 -25.27 -1.95 15.63
CA LYS A 211 -26.55 -2.18 16.32
C LYS A 211 -26.25 -2.37 17.79
N ASP A 212 -25.82 -1.33 18.47
CA ASP A 212 -26.05 -1.22 19.90
C ASP A 212 -27.57 -1.00 20.04
N GLU A 213 -28.29 -2.09 20.13
CA GLU A 213 -29.66 -2.09 20.69
C GLU A 213 -29.54 -1.55 22.10
N TYR A 214 -29.68 -0.24 22.25
CA TYR A 214 -30.15 0.32 23.51
C TYR A 214 -31.60 -0.14 23.64
N THR A 215 -31.81 -1.29 24.27
CA THR A 215 -33.09 -1.62 24.88
C THR A 215 -33.17 -0.81 26.18
N ASP A 216 -33.93 0.28 26.11
CA ASP A 216 -34.49 0.92 27.33
C ASP A 216 -35.46 -0.01 28.08
#